data_88c06791827952166913a0cc036138dd
#
_entry.id   88c06791827952166913a0cc036138dd
#
_cell.length_a   1.000
_cell.length_b   1.000
_cell.length_c   1.000
_cell.angle_alpha   90.00
_cell.angle_beta   90.00
_cell.angle_gamma   90.00
#
_symmetry.space_group_name_H-M   'P 1'
#
loop_
_entity.id
_entity.type
_entity.pdbx_description
1 polymer ?
#
loop_
_entity_poly.entity_id
_entity_poly.type
_entity_poly.pdbx_seq_one_letter_code
_entity_poly.pdbx_strand_id
1 'polypeptide(L)'
;MEQRNGRIIRQGNQFGKVGVFNYVTENTFDAYMMNIIVTKQKFISQLMSGKPAARTCEDIDDTALTFAEMKAATTGNPLIAEKMTVDNEVNRLKLLQANYYQQQRSFEYDISNRYPDLISRKEKMIEWTKKDIELISAAPPITEDNFRMTLDGRTYVERTKAGDELSALVTKYMMSDDYQEYKPREIGKLNDFKIMLLHKGALVSLSLKANGHYTCDYSMSGLGGVTRLCNLYERIPEQIHGLNAELEQAKKQLTNAKEQYGKPFQYEEQLRAGLERQAQINAELEVADKPHDEAVMGDCSDDENEEMEM
;
A
#
# COMPACT_ATOMS: atom_id res chain seq x y z
N MET A 1 -25.49 -17.38 17.86
CA MET A 1 -26.67 -18.30 17.92
C MET A 1 -26.27 -19.76 18.14
N GLU A 2 -25.29 -20.29 17.45
CA GLU A 2 -24.87 -21.71 17.59
C GLU A 2 -24.50 -22.15 19.00
N GLN A 3 -23.72 -21.33 19.75
CA GLN A 3 -23.37 -21.67 21.15
C GLN A 3 -24.59 -21.76 22.06
N ARG A 4 -25.60 -20.90 21.86
CA ARG A 4 -26.84 -20.92 22.63
C ARG A 4 -27.66 -22.16 22.28
N ASN A 5 -27.80 -22.46 20.99
CA ASN A 5 -28.54 -23.62 20.52
C ASN A 5 -27.80 -24.93 20.88
N GLY A 6 -26.45 -24.92 20.82
CA GLY A 6 -25.61 -26.05 21.22
C GLY A 6 -25.75 -26.45 22.69
N ARG A 7 -26.13 -25.52 23.57
CA ARG A 7 -26.44 -25.85 24.99
C ARG A 7 -27.71 -26.69 25.15
N ILE A 8 -28.65 -26.52 24.24
CA ILE A 8 -29.95 -27.25 24.27
C ILE A 8 -29.78 -28.65 23.66
N ILE A 9 -28.85 -28.80 22.69
CA ILE A 9 -28.60 -30.04 21.93
C ILE A 9 -27.49 -30.90 22.57
N ARG A 10 -26.98 -30.57 23.74
CA ARG A 10 -25.86 -31.26 24.40
C ARG A 10 -26.17 -32.72 24.71
N GLN A 11 -25.11 -33.54 24.77
CA GLN A 11 -25.18 -34.89 25.32
C GLN A 11 -25.79 -34.90 26.70
N GLY A 12 -26.82 -35.72 26.91
CA GLY A 12 -27.59 -35.78 28.11
C GLY A 12 -29.00 -35.20 28.01
N ASN A 13 -29.40 -34.63 26.87
CA ASN A 13 -30.79 -34.32 26.59
C ASN A 13 -31.59 -35.58 26.39
N GLN A 14 -32.66 -35.73 27.21
CA GLN A 14 -33.54 -36.94 27.17
C GLN A 14 -34.49 -36.95 25.95
N PHE A 15 -34.57 -35.82 25.19
CA PHE A 15 -35.46 -35.66 24.05
C PHE A 15 -34.72 -35.84 22.75
N GLY A 16 -35.18 -36.68 21.85
CA GLY A 16 -34.58 -36.94 20.54
C GLY A 16 -34.74 -35.79 19.55
N LYS A 17 -35.64 -34.83 19.81
CA LYS A 17 -35.85 -33.64 18.98
C LYS A 17 -36.11 -32.45 19.87
N VAL A 18 -35.49 -31.31 19.54
CA VAL A 18 -35.67 -30.02 20.24
C VAL A 18 -36.03 -28.96 19.22
N GLY A 19 -37.08 -28.20 19.49
CA GLY A 19 -37.47 -27.04 18.66
C GLY A 19 -36.98 -25.76 19.30
N VAL A 20 -36.35 -24.92 18.51
CA VAL A 20 -35.94 -23.56 18.93
C VAL A 20 -36.78 -22.55 18.14
N PHE A 21 -37.63 -21.83 18.88
CA PHE A 21 -38.48 -20.80 18.31
C PHE A 21 -37.93 -19.42 18.65
N ASN A 22 -37.69 -18.61 17.61
CA ASN A 22 -37.28 -17.22 17.75
C ASN A 22 -38.47 -16.33 17.41
N TYR A 23 -38.97 -15.59 18.38
CA TYR A 23 -40.05 -14.62 18.18
C TYR A 23 -39.45 -13.24 17.88
N VAL A 24 -39.95 -12.61 16.84
CA VAL A 24 -39.53 -11.28 16.39
C VAL A 24 -40.79 -10.50 16.03
N THR A 25 -40.95 -9.27 16.55
CA THR A 25 -42.07 -8.41 16.20
C THR A 25 -41.75 -7.68 14.89
N GLU A 26 -42.67 -7.71 13.91
CA GLU A 26 -42.52 -7.01 12.64
C GLU A 26 -42.45 -5.49 12.89
N ASN A 27 -41.69 -4.79 12.04
CA ASN A 27 -41.46 -3.35 12.10
C ASN A 27 -40.86 -2.84 13.41
N THR A 28 -40.07 -3.66 14.08
CA THR A 28 -39.33 -3.29 15.31
C THR A 28 -37.82 -3.40 15.11
N PHE A 29 -37.10 -2.81 16.04
CA PHE A 29 -35.65 -2.92 16.10
C PHE A 29 -35.17 -4.37 16.21
N ASP A 30 -35.93 -5.24 16.89
CA ASP A 30 -35.62 -6.66 16.98
C ASP A 30 -35.63 -7.37 15.61
N ALA A 31 -36.58 -6.99 14.74
CA ALA A 31 -36.63 -7.51 13.37
C ALA A 31 -35.38 -7.11 12.56
N TYR A 32 -34.94 -5.86 12.71
CA TYR A 32 -33.72 -5.36 12.07
C TYR A 32 -32.47 -6.09 12.57
N MET A 33 -32.30 -6.20 13.89
CA MET A 33 -31.17 -6.94 14.49
C MET A 33 -31.16 -8.41 14.07
N MET A 34 -32.32 -9.03 13.97
CA MET A 34 -32.44 -10.41 13.49
C MET A 34 -31.99 -10.56 12.04
N ASN A 35 -32.35 -9.62 11.17
CA ASN A 35 -31.91 -9.60 9.77
C ASN A 35 -30.39 -9.46 9.65
N ILE A 36 -29.73 -8.60 10.44
CA ILE A 36 -28.28 -8.48 10.48
C ILE A 36 -27.65 -9.81 10.89
N ILE A 37 -28.13 -10.44 11.95
CA ILE A 37 -27.61 -11.72 12.44
C ILE A 37 -27.74 -12.81 11.38
N VAL A 38 -28.90 -12.90 10.69
CA VAL A 38 -29.15 -13.87 9.61
C VAL A 38 -28.21 -13.64 8.43
N THR A 39 -27.97 -12.39 8.06
CA THR A 39 -27.07 -12.03 6.96
C THR A 39 -25.62 -12.38 7.29
N LYS A 40 -25.13 -12.02 8.51
CA LYS A 40 -23.81 -12.43 9.00
C LYS A 40 -23.68 -13.97 9.04
N GLN A 41 -24.71 -14.68 9.46
CA GLN A 41 -24.67 -16.16 9.51
C GLN A 41 -24.64 -16.80 8.12
N LYS A 42 -25.37 -16.24 7.13
CA LYS A 42 -25.27 -16.66 5.72
C LYS A 42 -23.86 -16.47 5.19
N PHE A 43 -23.25 -15.33 5.45
CA PHE A 43 -21.88 -15.03 5.03
C PHE A 43 -20.86 -16.03 5.63
N ILE A 44 -20.92 -16.23 6.95
CA ILE A 44 -20.05 -17.21 7.62
C ILE A 44 -20.25 -18.62 7.04
N SER A 45 -21.50 -19.03 6.79
CA SER A 45 -21.82 -20.33 6.21
C SER A 45 -21.28 -20.48 4.78
N GLN A 46 -21.34 -19.42 3.96
CA GLN A 46 -20.74 -19.41 2.62
C GLN A 46 -19.22 -19.53 2.67
N LEU A 47 -18.58 -18.79 3.59
CA LEU A 47 -17.13 -18.84 3.78
C LEU A 47 -16.67 -20.24 4.22
N MET A 48 -17.39 -20.86 5.16
CA MET A 48 -17.08 -22.18 5.71
C MET A 48 -17.37 -23.33 4.73
N SER A 49 -18.32 -23.14 3.81
CA SER A 49 -18.69 -24.18 2.82
C SER A 49 -17.74 -24.27 1.62
N GLY A 50 -16.74 -23.37 1.51
CA GLY A 50 -15.78 -23.35 0.40
C GLY A 50 -16.40 -23.05 -0.96
N LYS A 51 -17.69 -22.68 -1.03
CA LYS A 51 -18.30 -22.21 -2.27
C LYS A 51 -17.80 -20.79 -2.56
N PRO A 52 -17.47 -20.48 -3.84
CA PRO A 52 -17.01 -19.13 -4.16
C PRO A 52 -18.07 -18.11 -3.72
N ALA A 53 -17.77 -17.38 -2.68
CA ALA A 53 -18.55 -16.22 -2.30
C ALA A 53 -18.54 -15.25 -3.49
N ALA A 54 -19.67 -14.64 -3.79
CA ALA A 54 -19.70 -13.53 -4.74
C ALA A 54 -18.59 -12.54 -4.33
N ARG A 55 -17.81 -12.05 -5.32
CA ARG A 55 -16.63 -11.17 -5.11
C ARG A 55 -16.89 -9.90 -4.30
N THR A 56 -18.15 -9.61 -4.02
CA THR A 56 -18.63 -8.50 -3.20
C THR A 56 -19.57 -9.07 -2.15
N CYS A 57 -19.00 -9.45 -1.01
CA CYS A 57 -19.79 -9.52 0.21
C CYS A 57 -19.68 -8.15 0.84
N GLU A 58 -20.79 -7.46 0.97
CA GLU A 58 -20.85 -6.28 1.84
C GLU A 58 -20.52 -6.77 3.24
N ASP A 59 -19.31 -6.48 3.68
CA ASP A 59 -18.96 -6.55 5.10
C ASP A 59 -19.87 -5.54 5.78
N ILE A 60 -20.86 -6.02 6.48
CA ILE A 60 -21.65 -5.18 7.37
C ILE A 60 -20.68 -4.87 8.50
N ASP A 61 -19.89 -3.82 8.30
CA ASP A 61 -19.06 -3.21 9.31
C ASP A 61 -19.90 -3.08 10.59
N ASP A 62 -19.28 -3.33 11.71
CA ASP A 62 -19.84 -3.09 13.05
C ASP A 62 -20.06 -1.58 13.29
N THR A 63 -20.53 -0.86 12.30
CA THR A 63 -20.97 0.52 12.44
C THR A 63 -22.10 0.51 13.46
N ALA A 64 -21.81 1.13 14.58
CA ALA A 64 -22.82 1.35 15.61
C ALA A 64 -24.09 1.88 14.93
N LEU A 65 -25.19 1.17 15.12
CA LEU A 65 -26.49 1.60 14.63
C LEU A 65 -26.71 3.06 14.96
N THR A 66 -26.80 3.89 13.95
CA THR A 66 -27.09 5.30 14.15
C THR A 66 -28.52 5.43 14.69
N PHE A 67 -28.77 6.47 15.47
CA PHE A 67 -30.11 6.75 16.00
C PHE A 67 -31.17 6.83 14.90
N ALA A 68 -30.77 7.24 13.69
CA ALA A 68 -31.63 7.30 12.50
C ALA A 68 -32.03 5.90 12.01
N GLU A 69 -31.12 4.92 12.04
CA GLU A 69 -31.39 3.52 11.67
C GLU A 69 -32.37 2.87 12.66
N MET A 70 -32.18 3.17 13.93
CA MET A 70 -33.08 2.71 14.99
C MET A 70 -34.47 3.32 14.81
N LYS A 71 -34.58 4.61 14.49
CA LYS A 71 -35.84 5.32 14.22
C LYS A 71 -36.54 4.76 12.97
N ALA A 72 -35.75 4.43 11.90
CA ALA A 72 -36.29 3.80 10.68
C ALA A 72 -36.94 2.45 10.94
N ALA A 73 -36.26 1.60 11.70
CA ALA A 73 -36.75 0.27 12.03
C ALA A 73 -38.01 0.30 12.93
N THR A 74 -38.14 1.35 13.76
CA THR A 74 -39.28 1.47 14.70
C THR A 74 -40.47 2.23 14.14
N THR A 75 -40.28 3.15 13.18
CA THR A 75 -41.38 3.97 12.60
C THR A 75 -41.98 3.39 11.32
N GLY A 76 -41.34 2.37 10.72
CA GLY A 76 -41.84 1.77 9.48
C GLY A 76 -41.84 2.72 8.26
N ASN A 77 -41.17 3.88 8.37
CA ASN A 77 -41.16 4.88 7.30
C ASN A 77 -40.19 4.43 6.16
N PRO A 78 -40.69 4.14 4.95
CA PRO A 78 -39.85 3.65 3.85
C PRO A 78 -38.80 4.66 3.40
N LEU A 79 -39.02 5.96 3.57
CA LEU A 79 -38.09 7.03 3.20
C LEU A 79 -36.79 6.96 4.05
N ILE A 80 -36.88 6.52 5.30
CA ILE A 80 -35.70 6.39 6.16
C ILE A 80 -34.84 5.20 5.71
N ALA A 81 -35.44 4.09 5.31
CA ALA A 81 -34.73 2.95 4.76
C ALA A 81 -34.05 3.30 3.42
N GLU A 82 -34.75 4.06 2.55
CA GLU A 82 -34.20 4.58 1.29
C GLU A 82 -33.01 5.52 1.58
N LYS A 83 -33.17 6.44 2.54
CA LYS A 83 -32.07 7.35 2.96
C LYS A 83 -30.80 6.60 3.32
N MET A 84 -30.94 5.56 4.12
CA MET A 84 -29.77 4.75 4.53
C MET A 84 -29.07 4.13 3.33
N THR A 85 -29.82 3.58 2.38
CA THR A 85 -29.26 2.97 1.18
C THR A 85 -28.52 4.01 0.34
N VAL A 86 -29.13 5.18 0.16
CA VAL A 86 -28.54 6.30 -0.59
C VAL A 86 -27.30 6.86 0.14
N ASP A 87 -27.36 7.03 1.47
CA ASP A 87 -26.25 7.53 2.26
C ASP A 87 -25.03 6.58 2.20
N ASN A 88 -25.26 5.28 2.28
CA ASN A 88 -24.22 4.27 2.15
C ASN A 88 -23.57 4.30 0.75
N GLU A 89 -24.39 4.38 -0.31
CA GLU A 89 -23.87 4.44 -1.67
C GLU A 89 -23.11 5.76 -1.93
N VAL A 90 -23.61 6.89 -1.46
CA VAL A 90 -22.92 8.18 -1.54
C VAL A 90 -21.59 8.16 -0.78
N ASN A 91 -21.55 7.58 0.42
CA ASN A 91 -20.32 7.46 1.19
C ASN A 91 -19.30 6.56 0.48
N ARG A 92 -19.74 5.43 -0.09
CA ARG A 92 -18.91 4.54 -0.90
C ARG A 92 -18.33 5.28 -2.11
N LEU A 93 -19.17 6.01 -2.85
CA LEU A 93 -18.73 6.78 -4.03
C LEU A 93 -17.79 7.93 -3.67
N LYS A 94 -17.99 8.62 -2.54
CA LYS A 94 -17.05 9.63 -2.00
C LYS A 94 -15.70 9.03 -1.67
N LEU A 95 -15.67 7.83 -1.07
CA LEU A 95 -14.42 7.12 -0.79
C LEU A 95 -13.68 6.76 -2.09
N LEU A 96 -14.40 6.25 -3.10
CA LEU A 96 -13.82 5.96 -4.42
C LEU A 96 -13.29 7.23 -5.09
N GLN A 97 -13.99 8.35 -4.96
CA GLN A 97 -13.56 9.65 -5.48
C GLN A 97 -12.29 10.14 -4.77
N ALA A 98 -12.21 10.02 -3.44
CA ALA A 98 -11.03 10.38 -2.68
C ALA A 98 -9.81 9.55 -3.10
N ASN A 99 -9.98 8.24 -3.26
CA ASN A 99 -8.94 7.33 -3.75
C ASN A 99 -8.49 7.70 -5.17
N TYR A 100 -9.44 8.05 -6.04
CA TYR A 100 -9.14 8.52 -7.40
C TYR A 100 -8.28 9.80 -7.37
N TYR A 101 -8.64 10.82 -6.58
CA TYR A 101 -7.83 12.03 -6.48
C TYR A 101 -6.44 11.77 -5.88
N GLN A 102 -6.34 10.88 -4.91
CA GLN A 102 -5.04 10.46 -4.37
C GLN A 102 -4.17 9.80 -5.46
N GLN A 103 -4.77 8.93 -6.28
CA GLN A 103 -4.09 8.29 -7.40
C GLN A 103 -3.65 9.31 -8.47
N GLN A 104 -4.49 10.31 -8.79
CA GLN A 104 -4.14 11.38 -9.73
C GLN A 104 -2.95 12.21 -9.24
N ARG A 105 -2.90 12.54 -7.94
CA ARG A 105 -1.73 13.22 -7.34
C ARG A 105 -0.47 12.35 -7.40
N SER A 106 -0.61 11.05 -7.22
CA SER A 106 0.52 10.11 -7.36
C SER A 106 1.05 10.10 -8.81
N PHE A 107 0.15 10.06 -9.81
CA PHE A 107 0.55 10.13 -11.21
C PHE A 107 1.23 11.47 -11.54
N GLU A 108 0.72 12.58 -11.04
CA GLU A 108 1.33 13.91 -11.22
C GLU A 108 2.76 13.94 -10.69
N TYR A 109 2.99 13.45 -9.48
CA TYR A 109 4.32 13.33 -8.89
C TYR A 109 5.24 12.38 -9.68
N ASP A 110 4.72 11.24 -10.08
CA ASP A 110 5.46 10.25 -10.86
C ASP A 110 5.89 10.81 -12.22
N ILE A 111 5.00 11.55 -12.91
CA ILE A 111 5.26 12.16 -14.21
C ILE A 111 6.25 13.33 -14.09
N SER A 112 6.10 14.17 -13.07
CA SER A 112 6.88 15.40 -12.94
C SER A 112 8.26 15.18 -12.32
N ASN A 113 8.40 14.21 -11.42
CA ASN A 113 9.62 14.03 -10.62
C ASN A 113 10.21 12.63 -10.75
N ARG A 114 9.46 11.59 -10.33
CA ARG A 114 10.01 10.25 -10.14
C ARG A 114 10.57 9.63 -11.42
N TYR A 115 9.77 9.57 -12.49
CA TYR A 115 10.21 8.94 -13.73
C TYR A 115 11.26 9.76 -14.48
N PRO A 116 11.16 11.10 -14.61
CA PRO A 116 12.24 11.90 -15.23
C PRO A 116 13.57 11.74 -14.52
N ASP A 117 13.59 11.77 -13.19
CA ASP A 117 14.80 11.56 -12.39
C ASP A 117 15.37 10.15 -12.57
N LEU A 118 14.50 9.13 -12.57
CA LEU A 118 14.91 7.75 -12.78
C LEU A 118 15.52 7.55 -14.16
N ILE A 119 14.87 8.06 -15.21
CA ILE A 119 15.34 8.00 -16.59
C ILE A 119 16.70 8.69 -16.72
N SER A 120 16.84 9.92 -16.21
CA SER A 120 18.09 10.67 -16.24
C SER A 120 19.23 9.94 -15.53
N ARG A 121 18.96 9.34 -14.37
CA ARG A 121 19.96 8.52 -13.65
C ARG A 121 20.36 7.28 -14.46
N LYS A 122 19.40 6.58 -15.06
CA LYS A 122 19.68 5.39 -15.87
C LYS A 122 20.45 5.73 -17.14
N GLU A 123 20.13 6.83 -17.81
CA GLU A 123 20.87 7.32 -18.97
C GLU A 123 22.33 7.66 -18.63
N LYS A 124 22.56 8.33 -17.50
CA LYS A 124 23.93 8.58 -17.00
C LYS A 124 24.67 7.30 -16.66
N MET A 125 24.01 6.34 -16.01
CA MET A 125 24.63 5.05 -15.70
C MET A 125 25.02 4.30 -16.99
N ILE A 126 24.16 4.30 -18.00
CA ILE A 126 24.44 3.71 -19.31
C ILE A 126 25.64 4.41 -19.98
N GLU A 127 25.71 5.74 -19.95
CA GLU A 127 26.83 6.51 -20.49
C GLU A 127 28.14 6.15 -19.78
N TRP A 128 28.13 6.12 -18.45
CA TRP A 128 29.31 5.73 -17.66
C TRP A 128 29.74 4.29 -17.93
N THR A 129 28.77 3.36 -17.99
CA THR A 129 29.06 1.95 -18.30
C THR A 129 29.65 1.79 -19.71
N LYS A 130 29.18 2.57 -20.70
CA LYS A 130 29.76 2.56 -22.04
C LYS A 130 31.23 3.00 -22.04
N LYS A 131 31.55 4.10 -21.35
CA LYS A 131 32.94 4.56 -21.18
C LYS A 131 33.79 3.53 -20.47
N ASP A 132 33.24 2.84 -19.46
CA ASP A 132 33.96 1.79 -18.75
C ASP A 132 34.18 0.54 -19.60
N ILE A 133 33.26 0.20 -20.50
CA ILE A 133 33.44 -0.87 -21.49
C ILE A 133 34.57 -0.53 -22.49
N GLU A 134 34.70 0.74 -22.90
CA GLU A 134 35.81 1.19 -23.73
C GLU A 134 37.15 1.00 -23.02
N LEU A 135 37.25 1.35 -21.72
CA LEU A 135 38.44 1.11 -20.88
C LEU A 135 38.78 -0.38 -20.78
N ILE A 136 37.74 -1.23 -20.51
CA ILE A 136 37.91 -2.68 -20.43
C ILE A 136 38.39 -3.25 -21.76
N SER A 137 37.83 -2.79 -22.88
CA SER A 137 38.19 -3.27 -24.23
C SER A 137 39.63 -2.86 -24.66
N ALA A 138 40.13 -1.73 -24.15
CA ALA A 138 41.48 -1.28 -24.36
C ALA A 138 42.54 -2.02 -23.53
N ALA A 139 42.12 -2.63 -22.40
CA ALA A 139 42.97 -3.37 -21.50
C ALA A 139 43.07 -4.86 -21.94
N PRO A 140 44.17 -5.55 -21.65
CA PRO A 140 44.27 -6.99 -21.91
C PRO A 140 43.32 -7.75 -20.96
N PRO A 141 42.76 -8.89 -21.40
CA PRO A 141 41.87 -9.71 -20.57
C PRO A 141 42.61 -10.18 -19.30
N ILE A 142 41.89 -10.24 -18.19
CA ILE A 142 42.44 -10.67 -16.89
C ILE A 142 42.57 -12.21 -16.87
N THR A 143 43.76 -12.70 -17.27
CA THR A 143 44.15 -14.12 -17.17
C THR A 143 45.06 -14.34 -15.98
N GLU A 144 45.47 -15.59 -15.70
CA GLU A 144 46.45 -15.88 -14.67
C GLU A 144 47.81 -15.20 -14.96
N ASP A 145 48.21 -15.18 -16.22
CA ASP A 145 49.51 -14.60 -16.66
C ASP A 145 49.48 -13.06 -16.69
N ASN A 146 48.33 -12.46 -16.94
CA ASN A 146 48.15 -11.00 -17.06
C ASN A 146 47.56 -10.33 -15.83
N PHE A 147 47.30 -11.09 -14.77
CA PHE A 147 46.70 -10.53 -13.55
C PHE A 147 47.64 -9.47 -12.93
N ARG A 148 47.11 -8.27 -12.75
CA ARG A 148 47.79 -7.18 -12.03
C ARG A 148 46.80 -6.44 -11.16
N MET A 149 47.02 -6.42 -9.87
CA MET A 149 46.20 -5.67 -8.91
C MET A 149 47.17 -4.86 -8.03
N THR A 150 46.88 -3.59 -7.89
CA THR A 150 47.62 -2.72 -6.96
C THR A 150 46.82 -2.53 -5.69
N LEU A 151 47.42 -2.83 -4.54
CA LEU A 151 46.83 -2.66 -3.22
C LEU A 151 47.86 -1.92 -2.33
N ASP A 152 47.41 -0.88 -1.63
CA ASP A 152 48.24 -0.02 -0.76
C ASP A 152 49.57 0.40 -1.45
N GLY A 153 49.51 0.75 -2.75
CA GLY A 153 50.64 1.18 -3.54
C GLY A 153 51.59 0.06 -4.04
N ARG A 154 51.34 -1.22 -3.70
CA ARG A 154 52.11 -2.38 -4.17
C ARG A 154 51.36 -3.14 -5.24
N THR A 155 52.08 -3.57 -6.29
CA THR A 155 51.47 -4.34 -7.39
C THR A 155 51.69 -5.82 -7.17
N TYR A 156 50.61 -6.60 -7.25
CA TYR A 156 50.57 -8.05 -7.14
C TYR A 156 50.22 -8.67 -8.48
N VAL A 157 50.96 -9.70 -8.86
CA VAL A 157 50.78 -10.47 -10.11
C VAL A 157 50.17 -11.86 -9.85
N GLU A 158 50.09 -12.26 -8.58
CA GLU A 158 49.47 -13.51 -8.15
C GLU A 158 48.22 -13.24 -7.35
N ARG A 159 47.08 -13.88 -7.72
CA ARG A 159 45.77 -13.69 -7.07
C ARG A 159 45.83 -14.08 -5.57
N THR A 160 46.60 -15.09 -5.21
CA THR A 160 46.75 -15.54 -3.81
C THR A 160 47.41 -14.46 -2.95
N LYS A 161 48.56 -13.92 -3.40
CA LYS A 161 49.29 -12.85 -2.67
C LYS A 161 48.48 -11.57 -2.60
N ALA A 162 47.72 -11.21 -3.67
CA ALA A 162 46.80 -10.09 -3.66
C ALA A 162 45.63 -10.32 -2.66
N GLY A 163 45.19 -11.57 -2.53
CA GLY A 163 44.18 -11.96 -1.55
C GLY A 163 44.64 -11.81 -0.11
N ASP A 164 45.85 -12.27 0.18
CA ASP A 164 46.43 -12.14 1.53
C ASP A 164 46.55 -10.66 1.93
N GLU A 165 47.06 -9.82 1.03
CA GLU A 165 47.14 -8.38 1.24
C GLU A 165 45.77 -7.72 1.38
N LEU A 166 44.79 -8.10 0.55
CA LEU A 166 43.42 -7.57 0.64
C LEU A 166 42.82 -7.88 2.03
N SER A 167 43.00 -9.11 2.54
CA SER A 167 42.52 -9.47 3.88
C SER A 167 43.22 -8.66 4.97
N ALA A 168 44.52 -8.46 4.84
CA ALA A 168 45.30 -7.66 5.80
C ALA A 168 44.82 -6.19 5.80
N LEU A 169 44.60 -5.60 4.60
CA LEU A 169 44.10 -4.23 4.45
C LEU A 169 42.71 -4.05 5.02
N VAL A 170 41.81 -4.98 4.78
CA VAL A 170 40.45 -4.94 5.34
C VAL A 170 40.51 -4.99 6.86
N THR A 171 41.26 -5.92 7.41
CA THR A 171 41.45 -6.06 8.87
C THR A 171 42.10 -4.82 9.49
N LYS A 172 43.19 -4.30 8.87
CA LYS A 172 43.86 -3.09 9.28
C LYS A 172 42.93 -1.88 9.29
N TYR A 173 42.11 -1.74 8.26
CA TYR A 173 41.13 -0.64 8.17
C TYR A 173 40.05 -0.75 9.24
N MET A 174 39.50 -1.93 9.47
CA MET A 174 38.48 -2.15 10.52
C MET A 174 39.01 -1.90 11.94
N MET A 175 40.30 -2.05 12.17
CA MET A 175 40.96 -1.83 13.46
C MET A 175 41.62 -0.45 13.59
N SER A 176 41.51 0.41 12.56
CA SER A 176 42.18 1.72 12.59
C SER A 176 41.34 2.76 13.33
N ASP A 177 42.02 3.73 13.98
CA ASP A 177 41.39 4.88 14.62
C ASP A 177 40.66 5.79 13.61
N ASP A 178 41.07 5.74 12.34
CA ASP A 178 40.41 6.46 11.20
C ASP A 178 39.22 5.70 10.62
N TYR A 179 38.77 4.62 11.26
CA TYR A 179 37.61 3.86 10.82
C TYR A 179 36.34 4.73 10.80
N GLN A 180 35.74 4.85 9.64
CA GLN A 180 34.44 5.55 9.46
C GLN A 180 33.47 4.60 8.79
N GLU A 181 32.45 4.23 9.53
CA GLU A 181 31.33 3.45 9.01
C GLU A 181 30.60 4.24 7.89
N TYR A 182 30.17 3.54 6.87
CA TYR A 182 29.48 4.11 5.69
C TYR A 182 30.31 5.04 4.79
N LYS A 183 31.61 5.19 5.02
CA LYS A 183 32.48 5.98 4.15
C LYS A 183 33.35 5.08 3.27
N PRO A 184 33.20 5.15 1.93
CA PRO A 184 34.03 4.35 1.03
C PRO A 184 35.49 4.83 1.07
N ARG A 185 36.44 3.90 1.17
CA ARG A 185 37.88 4.15 1.15
C ARG A 185 38.52 3.49 -0.06
N GLU A 186 39.36 4.22 -0.79
CA GLU A 186 40.18 3.66 -1.86
C GLU A 186 41.33 2.81 -1.21
N ILE A 187 41.41 1.55 -1.60
CA ILE A 187 42.42 0.60 -1.12
C ILE A 187 43.36 0.13 -2.22
N GLY A 188 43.07 0.40 -3.48
CA GLY A 188 43.89 -0.02 -4.59
C GLY A 188 43.26 0.18 -5.95
N LYS A 189 43.79 -0.53 -6.96
CA LYS A 189 43.34 -0.49 -8.34
C LYS A 189 43.40 -1.87 -8.98
N LEU A 190 42.45 -2.14 -9.85
CA LEU A 190 42.46 -3.27 -10.78
C LEU A 190 42.36 -2.67 -12.21
N ASN A 191 43.46 -2.75 -12.97
CA ASN A 191 43.67 -1.97 -14.20
C ASN A 191 43.35 -0.48 -13.92
N ASP A 192 42.47 0.15 -14.70
CA ASP A 192 42.08 1.57 -14.56
C ASP A 192 40.97 1.80 -13.52
N PHE A 193 40.46 0.72 -12.89
CA PHE A 193 39.40 0.82 -11.90
C PHE A 193 39.95 0.92 -10.49
N LYS A 194 39.51 1.92 -9.74
CA LYS A 194 39.80 2.05 -8.31
C LYS A 194 39.04 1.00 -7.51
N ILE A 195 39.69 0.32 -6.59
CA ILE A 195 39.09 -0.60 -5.64
C ILE A 195 38.69 0.20 -4.40
N MET A 196 37.40 0.24 -4.13
CA MET A 196 36.86 0.91 -2.95
C MET A 196 36.38 -0.14 -1.94
N LEU A 197 36.68 0.10 -0.67
CA LEU A 197 36.20 -0.67 0.47
C LEU A 197 35.11 0.13 1.17
N LEU A 198 33.97 -0.47 1.41
CA LEU A 198 32.89 0.10 2.20
C LEU A 198 32.48 -0.88 3.30
N HIS A 199 32.46 -0.38 4.52
CA HIS A 199 31.95 -1.11 5.68
C HIS A 199 30.58 -0.54 6.10
N LYS A 200 29.63 -1.43 6.27
CA LYS A 200 28.25 -1.07 6.63
C LYS A 200 27.70 -2.04 7.69
N GLY A 201 27.80 -1.67 8.95
CA GLY A 201 27.45 -2.57 10.06
C GLY A 201 28.31 -3.83 10.07
N ALA A 202 27.68 -4.99 9.99
CA ALA A 202 28.38 -6.28 9.91
C ALA A 202 28.83 -6.65 8.47
N LEU A 203 28.49 -5.85 7.47
CA LEU A 203 28.72 -6.14 6.06
C LEU A 203 29.91 -5.34 5.53
N VAL A 204 30.80 -6.04 4.85
CA VAL A 204 31.90 -5.43 4.10
C VAL A 204 31.64 -5.63 2.63
N SER A 205 31.69 -4.56 1.85
CA SER A 205 31.55 -4.61 0.40
C SER A 205 32.77 -4.01 -0.28
N LEU A 206 33.12 -4.59 -1.41
CA LEU A 206 34.15 -4.09 -2.31
C LEU A 206 33.46 -3.53 -3.54
N SER A 207 34.04 -2.50 -4.12
CA SER A 207 33.53 -1.96 -5.38
C SER A 207 34.65 -1.52 -6.32
N LEU A 208 34.34 -1.60 -7.62
CA LEU A 208 35.17 -1.05 -8.69
C LEU A 208 34.56 0.30 -9.11
N LYS A 209 35.37 1.32 -9.15
CA LYS A 209 34.99 2.68 -9.51
C LYS A 209 35.89 3.22 -10.61
N ALA A 210 35.29 3.55 -11.74
CA ALA A 210 35.91 4.36 -12.79
C ALA A 210 34.94 5.50 -13.15
N ASN A 211 34.29 5.48 -14.31
CA ASN A 211 33.17 6.38 -14.60
C ASN A 211 31.90 5.91 -13.82
N GLY A 212 31.63 4.62 -13.85
CA GLY A 212 30.58 3.96 -13.05
C GLY A 212 31.04 3.47 -11.70
N HIS A 213 30.12 2.85 -10.94
CA HIS A 213 30.38 2.27 -9.64
C HIS A 213 29.71 0.89 -9.54
N TYR A 214 30.52 -0.14 -9.38
CA TYR A 214 30.10 -1.55 -9.43
C TYR A 214 30.46 -2.21 -8.10
N THR A 215 29.50 -2.83 -7.42
CA THR A 215 29.70 -3.34 -6.06
C THR A 215 29.56 -4.85 -6.00
N CYS A 216 30.36 -5.49 -5.16
CA CYS A 216 30.23 -6.89 -4.77
C CYS A 216 30.44 -7.06 -3.27
N ASP A 217 29.86 -8.13 -2.70
CA ASP A 217 30.04 -8.44 -1.29
C ASP A 217 31.40 -9.04 -1.01
N TYR A 218 31.98 -8.75 0.15
CA TYR A 218 33.21 -9.34 0.63
C TYR A 218 32.91 -10.38 1.73
N SER A 219 33.30 -11.62 1.52
CA SER A 219 33.03 -12.75 2.41
C SER A 219 34.18 -13.09 3.35
N MET A 220 34.96 -12.11 3.81
CA MET A 220 36.10 -12.25 4.70
C MET A 220 37.22 -13.23 4.20
N SER A 221 37.17 -13.59 2.92
CA SER A 221 38.20 -14.37 2.22
C SER A 221 38.91 -13.48 1.21
N GLY A 222 40.19 -13.26 1.40
CA GLY A 222 40.97 -12.39 0.52
C GLY A 222 41.02 -12.88 -0.91
N LEU A 223 41.31 -14.14 -1.14
CA LEU A 223 41.29 -14.74 -2.48
C LEU A 223 39.89 -14.71 -3.07
N GLY A 224 38.86 -14.99 -2.28
CA GLY A 224 37.45 -14.88 -2.69
C GLY A 224 37.09 -13.44 -3.06
N GLY A 225 37.59 -12.43 -2.34
CA GLY A 225 37.42 -11.01 -2.67
C GLY A 225 38.06 -10.63 -3.99
N VAL A 226 39.29 -11.04 -4.23
CA VAL A 226 40.00 -10.82 -5.51
C VAL A 226 39.25 -11.48 -6.67
N THR A 227 38.82 -12.73 -6.51
CA THR A 227 38.07 -13.44 -7.55
C THR A 227 36.75 -12.73 -7.86
N ARG A 228 36.03 -12.24 -6.85
CA ARG A 228 34.77 -11.48 -7.05
C ARG A 228 35.02 -10.15 -7.78
N LEU A 229 36.11 -9.45 -7.43
CA LEU A 229 36.47 -8.20 -8.15
C LEU A 229 36.79 -8.48 -9.62
N CYS A 230 37.54 -9.56 -9.93
CA CYS A 230 37.81 -9.95 -11.32
C CYS A 230 36.52 -10.31 -12.07
N ASN A 231 35.65 -11.15 -11.47
CA ASN A 231 34.39 -11.52 -12.06
C ASN A 231 33.47 -10.29 -12.25
N LEU A 232 33.48 -9.36 -11.31
CA LEU A 232 32.72 -8.12 -11.39
C LEU A 232 33.20 -7.27 -12.60
N TYR A 233 34.52 -7.14 -12.76
CA TYR A 233 35.16 -6.43 -13.87
C TYR A 233 34.75 -7.05 -15.23
N GLU A 234 34.82 -8.36 -15.34
CA GLU A 234 34.47 -9.09 -16.57
C GLU A 234 32.97 -9.00 -16.93
N ARG A 235 32.10 -8.84 -15.91
CA ARG A 235 30.65 -8.74 -16.11
C ARG A 235 30.13 -7.33 -16.34
N ILE A 236 30.96 -6.29 -16.22
CA ILE A 236 30.53 -4.91 -16.49
C ILE A 236 29.88 -4.76 -17.88
N PRO A 237 30.43 -5.34 -18.97
CA PRO A 237 29.81 -5.23 -20.28
C PRO A 237 28.40 -5.85 -20.37
N GLU A 238 28.12 -6.91 -19.63
CA GLU A 238 26.81 -7.57 -19.62
C GLU A 238 25.72 -6.70 -18.96
N GLN A 239 26.11 -5.84 -18.00
CA GLN A 239 25.16 -4.99 -17.26
C GLN A 239 24.44 -3.97 -18.15
N ILE A 240 25.01 -3.60 -19.29
CA ILE A 240 24.41 -2.62 -20.19
C ILE A 240 23.05 -3.07 -20.73
N HIS A 241 22.88 -4.38 -20.95
CA HIS A 241 21.60 -4.94 -21.40
C HIS A 241 20.52 -4.78 -20.33
N GLY A 242 20.85 -5.06 -19.07
CA GLY A 242 19.95 -4.86 -17.95
C GLY A 242 19.57 -3.39 -17.77
N LEU A 243 20.55 -2.49 -17.81
CA LEU A 243 20.32 -1.04 -17.68
C LEU A 243 19.42 -0.48 -18.82
N ASN A 244 19.62 -0.94 -20.06
CA ASN A 244 18.77 -0.55 -21.18
C ASN A 244 17.33 -1.07 -21.01
N ALA A 245 17.16 -2.32 -20.57
CA ALA A 245 15.84 -2.88 -20.30
C ALA A 245 15.11 -2.10 -19.19
N GLU A 246 15.79 -1.73 -18.11
CA GLU A 246 15.24 -0.92 -17.03
C GLU A 246 14.88 0.50 -17.48
N LEU A 247 15.69 1.11 -18.36
CA LEU A 247 15.40 2.40 -18.96
C LEU A 247 14.12 2.36 -19.80
N GLU A 248 14.00 1.37 -20.68
CA GLU A 248 12.79 1.19 -21.50
C GLU A 248 11.55 0.89 -20.67
N GLN A 249 11.70 0.12 -19.59
CA GLN A 249 10.61 -0.11 -18.64
C GLN A 249 10.17 1.20 -17.95
N ALA A 250 11.12 2.03 -17.51
CA ALA A 250 10.82 3.32 -16.89
C ALA A 250 10.10 4.26 -17.86
N LYS A 251 10.52 4.31 -19.14
CA LYS A 251 9.87 5.09 -20.19
C LYS A 251 8.44 4.61 -20.46
N LYS A 252 8.20 3.29 -20.50
CA LYS A 252 6.86 2.71 -20.64
C LYS A 252 5.97 3.07 -19.45
N GLN A 253 6.50 2.99 -18.23
CA GLN A 253 5.75 3.37 -17.02
C GLN A 253 5.37 4.85 -17.04
N LEU A 254 6.28 5.74 -17.46
CA LEU A 254 5.98 7.16 -17.64
C LEU A 254 4.86 7.39 -18.66
N THR A 255 4.89 6.68 -19.80
CA THR A 255 3.84 6.78 -20.82
C THR A 255 2.50 6.32 -20.26
N ASN A 256 2.45 5.17 -19.59
CA ASN A 256 1.24 4.65 -18.96
C ASN A 256 0.70 5.61 -17.89
N ALA A 257 1.57 6.21 -17.07
CA ALA A 257 1.16 7.20 -16.08
C ALA A 257 0.54 8.44 -16.74
N LYS A 258 1.13 8.94 -17.85
CA LYS A 258 0.58 10.05 -18.64
C LYS A 258 -0.78 9.72 -19.26
N GLU A 259 -0.98 8.50 -19.74
CA GLU A 259 -2.25 8.04 -20.29
C GLU A 259 -3.37 7.90 -19.25
N GLN A 260 -3.01 7.59 -18.01
CA GLN A 260 -3.98 7.47 -16.91
C GLN A 260 -4.26 8.81 -16.20
N TYR A 261 -3.29 9.72 -16.25
CA TYR A 261 -3.44 11.06 -15.67
C TYR A 261 -4.48 11.88 -16.40
N GLY A 262 -5.35 12.54 -15.65
CA GLY A 262 -6.40 13.42 -16.19
C GLY A 262 -7.63 12.68 -16.75
N LYS A 263 -7.72 11.35 -16.67
CA LYS A 263 -8.99 10.66 -17.00
C LYS A 263 -10.07 11.07 -16.01
N PRO A 264 -11.32 11.28 -16.45
CA PRO A 264 -12.40 11.65 -15.54
C PRO A 264 -12.72 10.51 -14.55
N PHE A 265 -13.25 10.89 -13.40
CA PHE A 265 -13.73 9.91 -12.42
C PHE A 265 -14.92 9.13 -12.99
N GLN A 266 -14.80 7.82 -13.05
CA GLN A 266 -15.76 6.93 -13.73
C GLN A 266 -17.18 7.00 -13.14
N TYR A 267 -17.30 7.28 -11.84
CA TYR A 267 -18.56 7.29 -11.11
C TYR A 267 -19.07 8.69 -10.77
N GLU A 268 -18.62 9.72 -11.48
CA GLU A 268 -18.96 11.11 -11.17
C GLU A 268 -20.45 11.40 -11.33
N GLU A 269 -21.07 10.87 -12.38
CA GLU A 269 -22.51 11.02 -12.60
C GLU A 269 -23.34 10.28 -11.54
N GLN A 270 -22.90 9.09 -11.14
CA GLN A 270 -23.57 8.32 -10.09
C GLN A 270 -23.48 9.03 -8.74
N LEU A 271 -22.32 9.59 -8.42
CA LEU A 271 -22.13 10.37 -7.20
C LEU A 271 -23.03 11.61 -7.21
N ARG A 272 -23.12 12.32 -8.34
CA ARG A 272 -23.99 13.49 -8.46
C ARG A 272 -25.47 13.12 -8.28
N ALA A 273 -25.93 12.09 -8.97
CA ALA A 273 -27.29 11.60 -8.82
C ALA A 273 -27.61 11.13 -7.40
N GLY A 274 -26.66 10.44 -6.76
CA GLY A 274 -26.78 10.02 -5.36
C GLY A 274 -26.90 11.21 -4.40
N LEU A 275 -26.08 12.25 -4.58
CA LEU A 275 -26.14 13.48 -3.78
C LEU A 275 -27.45 14.25 -3.98
N GLU A 276 -27.93 14.34 -5.21
CA GLU A 276 -29.23 14.95 -5.52
C GLU A 276 -30.40 14.19 -4.85
N ARG A 277 -30.37 12.84 -4.91
CA ARG A 277 -31.41 12.03 -4.26
C ARG A 277 -31.31 12.12 -2.72
N GLN A 278 -30.11 12.15 -2.16
CA GLN A 278 -29.87 12.36 -0.72
C GLN A 278 -30.48 13.69 -0.27
N ALA A 279 -30.27 14.78 -1.03
CA ALA A 279 -30.84 16.08 -0.73
C ALA A 279 -32.39 16.09 -0.79
N GLN A 280 -32.98 15.42 -1.79
CA GLN A 280 -34.42 15.28 -1.90
C GLN A 280 -35.03 14.54 -0.70
N ILE A 281 -34.47 13.38 -0.34
CA ILE A 281 -34.96 12.59 0.81
C ILE A 281 -34.80 13.38 2.11
N ASN A 282 -33.74 14.14 2.30
CA ASN A 282 -33.56 15.00 3.48
C ASN A 282 -34.67 16.08 3.54
N ALA A 283 -34.96 16.74 2.41
CA ALA A 283 -36.02 17.73 2.35
C ALA A 283 -37.43 17.13 2.62
N GLU A 284 -37.71 15.93 2.07
CA GLU A 284 -38.96 15.21 2.35
C GLU A 284 -39.12 14.84 3.82
N LEU A 285 -38.05 14.42 4.47
CA LEU A 285 -38.05 14.07 5.88
C LEU A 285 -38.18 15.31 6.80
N GLU A 286 -37.57 16.45 6.44
CA GLU A 286 -37.69 17.70 7.17
C GLU A 286 -39.14 18.27 7.09
N VAL A 287 -39.81 18.09 5.96
CA VAL A 287 -41.21 18.48 5.80
C VAL A 287 -42.12 17.57 6.64
N ALA A 288 -41.80 16.26 6.72
CA ALA A 288 -42.58 15.31 7.51
C ALA A 288 -42.38 15.47 9.03
N ASP A 289 -41.26 16.06 9.50
CA ASP A 289 -40.96 16.28 10.93
C ASP A 289 -41.42 17.66 11.43
N LYS A 290 -42.02 18.52 10.59
CA LYS A 290 -42.66 19.75 11.06
C LYS A 290 -43.95 19.38 11.77
N PRO A 291 -44.10 19.63 13.08
CA PRO A 291 -45.35 19.38 13.78
C PRO A 291 -46.42 20.26 13.18
N HIS A 292 -47.59 19.66 13.00
CA HIS A 292 -48.83 20.33 12.60
C HIS A 292 -49.31 21.19 13.78
N ASP A 293 -48.57 22.23 14.13
CA ASP A 293 -48.90 23.22 15.16
C ASP A 293 -49.50 24.48 14.56
N GLU A 294 -50.55 24.30 13.71
CA GLU A 294 -51.43 25.41 13.32
C GLU A 294 -52.83 24.86 13.12
N ALA A 295 -53.51 24.47 14.22
CA ALA A 295 -54.97 24.48 14.25
C ALA A 295 -55.45 24.18 15.68
N VAL A 296 -55.29 25.09 16.61
CA VAL A 296 -56.23 25.36 17.71
C VAL A 296 -55.91 26.76 18.29
N MET A 297 -56.23 27.80 17.60
CA MET A 297 -56.67 29.07 18.17
C MET A 297 -58.06 29.30 17.62
N GLY A 298 -59.01 28.55 18.17
CA GLY A 298 -60.42 28.81 18.13
C GLY A 298 -60.80 29.42 19.48
N ASP A 299 -60.93 30.74 19.43
CA ASP A 299 -62.03 31.51 19.93
C ASP A 299 -62.75 31.00 21.19
N CYS A 300 -62.48 31.63 22.30
CA CYS A 300 -63.41 31.81 23.38
C CYS A 300 -63.31 33.27 23.82
N SER A 301 -64.10 34.09 23.09
CA SER A 301 -64.60 35.36 23.59
C SER A 301 -65.61 35.15 24.68
N ASP A 302 -65.53 36.08 25.65
CA ASP A 302 -66.60 36.66 26.46
C ASP A 302 -67.40 35.72 27.42
N ASP A 303 -67.35 36.03 28.66
CA ASP A 303 -68.40 36.85 29.33
C ASP A 303 -68.11 37.00 30.83
N GLU A 304 -68.19 38.28 31.21
CA GLU A 304 -68.90 38.91 32.27
C GLU A 304 -68.59 38.55 33.74
N ASN A 305 -68.07 39.53 34.36
CA ASN A 305 -68.74 40.40 35.35
C ASN A 305 -69.04 39.79 36.74
N GLU A 306 -68.72 40.65 37.65
CA GLU A 306 -69.40 41.02 38.87
C GLU A 306 -68.75 40.60 40.17
N GLU A 307 -68.24 41.62 40.78
CA GLU A 307 -68.65 42.14 42.14
C GLU A 307 -68.48 41.13 43.27
N MET A 308 -67.84 41.42 44.32
CA MET A 308 -68.08 42.41 45.33
C MET A 308 -67.15 42.11 46.56
N GLU A 309 -66.65 43.19 47.13
CA GLU A 309 -66.54 43.54 48.55
C GLU A 309 -66.37 42.43 49.58
N MET A 310 -65.35 42.47 50.32
CA MET A 310 -65.14 42.97 51.67
C MET A 310 -63.69 42.71 52.11
#